data_c472e0ef085afcf9ae50dc31eb8d9d61
#
_entry.id   c472e0ef085afcf9ae50dc31eb8d9d61
#
_cell.length_a   1.000
_cell.length_b   1.000
_cell.length_c   1.000
_cell.angle_alpha   90.00
_cell.angle_beta   90.00
_cell.angle_gamma   90.00
#
_symmetry.space_group_name_H-M   'P 1'
#
loop_
_entity.id
_entity.type
_entity.pdbx_description
1 polymer ?
#
loop_
_entity_poly.entity_id
_entity_poly.type
_entity_poly.pdbx_seq_one_letter_code
_entity_poly.pdbx_strand_id
1 'polypeptide(L)'
;MTYLINDYARGGEINLIRQRHKAGLWESYLNRPETGIGFWFSSFGRPDIYGEGFAIYPFINFRLFQLGKLNAKYKVALGLGYANKPFKVGENTYNTVFGSHLNAYVGFGLRLDYPLTERLVLSGNFSLNHLSNGSARKPNNGINTATLALGATYDLVPYKEPEYKRARPEASKAREWIASVSAGRNQAAAYNPTIYWSGSITASHLWYKTEVKAYGIGLDLIKFGGAPLASKNFQDIDEHRDYSFSDDLYTGVFGMMESHLGSTALYLALGGYIYHKTEPRQPVYARLGVRQKIAANIFGHFGIKANFFTAEFIEFGLGYRWRYKQ
;
A
#
# COMPACT_ATOMS: atom_id res chain seq x y z
N MET A 1 -5.44 -20.36 -14.92
CA MET A 1 -6.07 -19.02 -15.02
C MET A 1 -6.00 -18.40 -16.41
N THR A 2 -5.13 -18.84 -17.30
CA THR A 2 -4.97 -18.29 -18.67
C THR A 2 -6.24 -18.32 -19.51
N TYR A 3 -7.15 -19.25 -19.27
CA TYR A 3 -8.44 -19.32 -19.97
C TYR A 3 -9.46 -18.25 -19.53
N LEU A 4 -9.20 -17.53 -18.43
CA LEU A 4 -10.05 -16.43 -17.96
C LEU A 4 -9.61 -15.05 -18.48
N ILE A 5 -8.50 -14.96 -19.20
CA ILE A 5 -7.98 -13.73 -19.83
C ILE A 5 -7.80 -14.04 -21.32
N ASN A 6 -8.54 -13.35 -22.18
CA ASN A 6 -8.54 -13.55 -23.63
C ASN A 6 -8.16 -12.30 -24.43
N ASP A 7 -7.88 -11.17 -23.76
CA ASP A 7 -7.41 -9.94 -24.40
C ASP A 7 -6.45 -9.20 -23.47
N TYR A 8 -5.77 -8.17 -23.97
CA TYR A 8 -4.90 -7.29 -23.21
C TYR A 8 -5.70 -6.31 -22.36
N ALA A 9 -5.16 -5.97 -21.17
CA ALA A 9 -5.64 -4.83 -20.42
C ALA A 9 -5.33 -3.54 -21.19
N ARG A 10 -6.33 -2.67 -21.33
CA ARG A 10 -6.23 -1.38 -22.02
C ARG A 10 -6.75 -0.30 -21.10
N GLY A 11 -6.02 0.80 -21.00
CA GLY A 11 -6.40 1.88 -20.12
C GLY A 11 -5.53 3.11 -20.28
N GLY A 12 -5.63 3.98 -19.30
CA GLY A 12 -4.84 5.21 -19.25
C GLY A 12 -4.82 5.82 -17.86
N GLU A 13 -4.04 6.88 -17.72
CA GLU A 13 -4.01 7.65 -16.49
C GLU A 13 -3.90 9.15 -16.77
N ILE A 14 -4.48 9.94 -15.88
CA ILE A 14 -4.37 11.39 -15.84
C ILE A 14 -3.76 11.76 -14.50
N ASN A 15 -2.71 12.58 -14.51
CA ASN A 15 -1.97 12.95 -13.30
C ASN A 15 -1.89 14.46 -13.16
N LEU A 16 -2.25 14.98 -11.99
CA LEU A 16 -1.91 16.32 -11.56
C LEU A 16 -0.63 16.26 -10.73
N ILE A 17 0.47 16.79 -11.27
CA ILE A 17 1.80 16.71 -10.67
C ILE A 17 2.14 18.04 -10.03
N ARG A 18 2.61 18.01 -8.79
CA ARG A 18 3.15 19.17 -8.08
C ARG A 18 4.65 19.01 -7.90
N GLN A 19 5.38 19.98 -8.41
CA GLN A 19 6.81 20.14 -8.15
C GLN A 19 7.03 21.33 -7.21
N ARG A 20 7.80 21.13 -6.15
CA ARG A 20 8.09 22.20 -5.21
C ARG A 20 9.37 22.94 -5.60
N HIS A 21 9.29 24.26 -5.71
CA HIS A 21 10.46 25.11 -6.00
C HIS A 21 11.38 25.29 -4.77
N LYS A 22 10.79 25.33 -3.56
CA LYS A 22 11.55 25.36 -2.29
C LYS A 22 11.51 23.96 -1.68
N ALA A 23 12.68 23.35 -1.52
CA ALA A 23 12.78 22.06 -0.90
C ALA A 23 12.78 22.19 0.62
N GLY A 24 11.94 21.42 1.28
CA GLY A 24 12.11 21.10 2.67
C GLY A 24 13.23 20.06 2.86
N LEU A 25 13.44 19.68 4.11
CA LEU A 25 14.51 18.73 4.46
C LEU A 25 14.37 17.39 3.73
N TRP A 26 13.18 16.80 3.72
CA TRP A 26 12.94 15.51 3.13
C TRP A 26 13.02 15.52 1.60
N GLU A 27 12.54 16.60 0.94
CA GLU A 27 12.67 16.77 -0.51
C GLU A 27 14.14 16.87 -0.92
N SER A 28 14.94 17.60 -0.16
CA SER A 28 16.38 17.74 -0.40
C SER A 28 17.09 16.39 -0.28
N TYR A 29 16.74 15.57 0.70
CA TYR A 29 17.34 14.27 0.94
C TYR A 29 16.93 13.22 -0.09
N LEU A 30 15.69 13.28 -0.57
CA LEU A 30 15.14 12.34 -1.56
C LEU A 30 15.28 12.80 -3.01
N ASN A 31 16.17 13.76 -3.26
CA ASN A 31 16.47 14.28 -4.60
C ASN A 31 15.24 14.92 -5.27
N ARG A 32 14.49 15.75 -4.52
CA ARG A 32 13.34 16.53 -5.02
C ARG A 32 12.28 15.67 -5.71
N PRO A 33 11.61 14.79 -4.98
CA PRO A 33 10.54 14.00 -5.55
C PRO A 33 9.36 14.90 -5.96
N GLU A 34 8.65 14.49 -6.99
CA GLU A 34 7.37 15.08 -7.37
C GLU A 34 6.26 14.38 -6.62
N THR A 35 5.23 15.13 -6.23
CA THR A 35 4.03 14.57 -5.61
C THR A 35 2.81 14.90 -6.46
N GLY A 36 1.75 14.10 -6.39
CA GLY A 36 0.56 14.38 -7.18
C GLY A 36 -0.63 13.54 -6.79
N ILE A 37 -1.72 13.77 -7.54
CA ILE A 37 -2.93 12.96 -7.51
C ILE A 37 -3.13 12.42 -8.92
N GLY A 38 -3.39 11.12 -9.03
CA GLY A 38 -3.64 10.42 -10.27
C GLY A 38 -5.04 9.83 -10.31
N PHE A 39 -5.57 9.75 -11.51
CA PHE A 39 -6.74 8.95 -11.86
C PHE A 39 -6.32 7.94 -12.92
N TRP A 40 -6.58 6.67 -12.64
CA TRP A 40 -6.28 5.54 -13.52
C TRP A 40 -7.56 4.81 -13.90
N PHE A 41 -7.63 4.32 -15.12
CA PHE A 41 -8.71 3.45 -15.60
C PHE A 41 -8.13 2.35 -16.48
N SER A 42 -8.74 1.17 -16.44
CA SER A 42 -8.32 0.04 -17.28
C SER A 42 -9.42 -0.99 -17.43
N SER A 43 -9.47 -1.64 -18.60
CA SER A 43 -10.07 -2.97 -18.73
C SER A 43 -9.13 -4.03 -18.19
N PHE A 44 -9.64 -5.23 -17.94
CA PHE A 44 -8.85 -6.33 -17.38
C PHE A 44 -8.70 -7.52 -18.33
N GLY A 45 -8.82 -7.31 -19.63
CA GLY A 45 -8.66 -8.34 -20.65
C GLY A 45 -9.82 -9.32 -20.75
N ARG A 46 -10.86 -9.16 -19.93
CA ARG A 46 -12.11 -9.94 -19.95
C ARG A 46 -13.27 -9.12 -19.39
N PRO A 47 -13.84 -8.20 -20.19
CA PRO A 47 -14.84 -7.24 -19.68
C PRO A 47 -16.18 -7.87 -19.29
N ASP A 48 -16.52 -9.04 -19.83
CA ASP A 48 -17.70 -9.81 -19.46
C ASP A 48 -17.62 -10.34 -18.01
N ILE A 49 -16.44 -10.71 -17.51
CA ILE A 49 -16.19 -11.23 -16.16
C ILE A 49 -15.65 -10.15 -15.22
N TYR A 50 -14.56 -9.48 -15.60
CA TYR A 50 -13.85 -8.55 -14.69
C TYR A 50 -14.30 -7.10 -14.83
N GLY A 51 -14.97 -6.77 -15.97
CA GLY A 51 -15.38 -5.41 -16.25
C GLY A 51 -14.21 -4.46 -16.42
N GLU A 52 -14.37 -3.28 -15.83
CA GLU A 52 -13.41 -2.19 -15.85
C GLU A 52 -13.05 -1.76 -14.42
N GLY A 53 -11.85 -1.25 -14.26
CA GLY A 53 -11.35 -0.70 -13.01
C GLY A 53 -11.00 0.77 -13.13
N PHE A 54 -11.20 1.46 -12.03
CA PHE A 54 -10.87 2.88 -11.84
C PHE A 54 -10.11 3.04 -10.54
N ALA A 55 -9.21 4.01 -10.48
CA ALA A 55 -8.55 4.35 -9.22
C ALA A 55 -8.25 5.84 -9.12
N ILE A 56 -8.36 6.37 -7.90
CA ILE A 56 -7.85 7.68 -7.53
C ILE A 56 -6.80 7.50 -6.44
N TYR A 57 -5.66 8.15 -6.60
CA TYR A 57 -4.53 7.91 -5.71
C TYR A 57 -3.60 9.12 -5.61
N PRO A 58 -3.11 9.47 -4.43
CA PRO A 58 -1.89 10.22 -4.27
C PRO A 58 -0.69 9.37 -4.71
N PHE A 59 0.32 10.03 -5.26
CA PHE A 59 1.57 9.39 -5.64
C PHE A 59 2.79 10.27 -5.38
N ILE A 60 3.94 9.61 -5.38
CA ILE A 60 5.24 10.24 -5.32
C ILE A 60 6.14 9.66 -6.42
N ASN A 61 6.78 10.53 -7.20
CA ASN A 61 7.78 10.18 -8.18
C ASN A 61 9.16 10.52 -7.62
N PHE A 62 9.99 9.52 -7.43
CA PHE A 62 11.38 9.68 -7.02
C PHE A 62 12.29 9.71 -8.23
N ARG A 63 13.23 10.64 -8.27
CA ARG A 63 14.25 10.67 -9.32
C ARG A 63 15.27 9.55 -9.11
N LEU A 64 15.51 8.75 -10.13
CA LEU A 64 16.54 7.72 -10.14
C LEU A 64 17.87 8.30 -10.64
N PHE A 65 17.89 8.70 -11.90
CA PHE A 65 19.06 9.31 -12.55
C PHE A 65 18.63 10.23 -13.69
N GLN A 66 19.59 11.01 -14.17
CA GLN A 66 19.44 11.86 -15.34
C GLN A 66 20.61 11.59 -16.29
N LEU A 67 20.31 11.39 -17.57
CA LEU A 67 21.28 11.20 -18.64
C LEU A 67 20.99 12.20 -19.77
N GLY A 68 21.78 13.28 -19.82
CA GLY A 68 21.50 14.41 -20.71
C GLY A 68 20.12 15.01 -20.40
N LYS A 69 19.23 15.03 -21.39
CA LYS A 69 17.83 15.49 -21.24
C LYS A 69 16.90 14.40 -20.68
N LEU A 70 17.29 13.14 -20.69
CA LEU A 70 16.46 12.03 -20.24
C LEU A 70 16.47 11.92 -18.71
N ASN A 71 15.29 11.96 -18.08
CA ASN A 71 15.09 11.81 -16.65
C ASN A 71 14.38 10.50 -16.34
N ALA A 72 15.01 9.65 -15.54
CA ALA A 72 14.39 8.41 -15.04
C ALA A 72 13.83 8.62 -13.66
N LYS A 73 12.59 8.15 -13.44
CA LYS A 73 11.86 8.25 -12.18
C LYS A 73 11.19 6.93 -11.85
N TYR A 74 10.96 6.66 -10.57
CA TYR A 74 10.03 5.62 -10.15
C TYR A 74 8.87 6.22 -9.36
N LYS A 75 7.67 5.68 -9.63
CA LYS A 75 6.40 6.10 -9.00
C LYS A 75 6.02 5.09 -7.93
N VAL A 76 5.54 5.59 -6.81
CA VAL A 76 4.83 4.81 -5.79
C VAL A 76 3.47 5.48 -5.57
N ALA A 77 2.42 4.69 -5.67
CA ALA A 77 1.04 5.15 -5.53
C ALA A 77 0.27 4.20 -4.59
N LEU A 78 -0.60 4.78 -3.77
CA LEU A 78 -1.52 4.04 -2.92
C LEU A 78 -2.83 4.82 -2.86
N GLY A 79 -3.97 4.17 -3.14
CA GLY A 79 -5.24 4.86 -3.19
C GLY A 79 -6.45 3.95 -3.16
N LEU A 80 -7.57 4.50 -3.61
CA LEU A 80 -8.84 3.81 -3.70
C LEU A 80 -9.08 3.36 -5.14
N GLY A 81 -9.46 2.09 -5.28
CA GLY A 81 -9.84 1.47 -6.53
C GLY A 81 -11.33 1.11 -6.55
N TYR A 82 -11.91 1.08 -7.72
CA TYR A 82 -13.27 0.66 -7.97
C TYR A 82 -13.30 -0.33 -9.13
N ALA A 83 -13.95 -1.49 -8.94
CA ALA A 83 -14.22 -2.47 -10.00
C ALA A 83 -15.74 -2.52 -10.26
N ASN A 84 -16.15 -2.34 -11.52
CA ASN A 84 -17.58 -2.23 -11.85
C ASN A 84 -18.31 -3.57 -11.87
N LYS A 85 -17.60 -4.70 -11.98
CA LYS A 85 -18.16 -6.06 -12.01
C LYS A 85 -17.54 -6.98 -10.95
N PRO A 86 -17.91 -6.88 -9.67
CA PRO A 86 -17.43 -7.81 -8.65
C PRO A 86 -18.07 -9.20 -8.79
N PHE A 87 -17.57 -10.15 -8.01
CA PHE A 87 -18.20 -11.47 -7.81
C PHE A 87 -19.64 -11.31 -7.33
N LYS A 88 -20.55 -12.05 -7.93
CA LYS A 88 -21.94 -12.16 -7.52
C LYS A 88 -22.46 -13.57 -7.78
N VAL A 89 -23.00 -14.20 -6.74
CA VAL A 89 -23.55 -15.56 -6.84
C VAL A 89 -24.69 -15.57 -7.86
N GLY A 90 -24.66 -16.53 -8.79
CA GLY A 90 -25.66 -16.69 -9.84
C GLY A 90 -25.51 -15.74 -11.05
N GLU A 91 -24.76 -14.65 -10.94
CA GLU A 91 -24.62 -13.67 -12.03
C GLU A 91 -23.16 -13.57 -12.55
N ASN A 92 -22.18 -13.50 -11.66
CA ASN A 92 -20.75 -13.36 -12.01
C ASN A 92 -19.85 -14.24 -11.15
N THR A 93 -20.13 -15.53 -11.11
CA THR A 93 -19.42 -16.50 -10.26
C THR A 93 -18.00 -16.79 -10.73
N TYR A 94 -17.67 -16.50 -11.99
CA TYR A 94 -16.32 -16.66 -12.50
C TYR A 94 -15.33 -15.59 -12.05
N ASN A 95 -15.83 -14.46 -11.52
CA ASN A 95 -14.94 -13.41 -10.99
C ASN A 95 -14.43 -13.78 -9.59
N THR A 96 -13.32 -14.49 -9.53
CA THR A 96 -12.63 -14.82 -8.27
C THR A 96 -11.66 -13.71 -7.81
N VAL A 97 -11.59 -12.59 -8.56
CA VAL A 97 -10.62 -11.52 -8.38
C VAL A 97 -11.16 -10.44 -7.45
N PHE A 98 -12.38 -9.97 -7.70
CA PHE A 98 -13.01 -8.87 -6.97
C PHE A 98 -14.24 -9.33 -6.22
N GLY A 99 -14.17 -9.40 -4.89
CA GLY A 99 -15.33 -9.69 -4.04
C GLY A 99 -16.19 -8.45 -3.73
N SER A 100 -15.75 -7.26 -4.13
CA SER A 100 -16.45 -5.99 -3.90
C SER A 100 -16.11 -4.96 -4.96
N HIS A 101 -17.00 -3.94 -5.09
CA HIS A 101 -16.72 -2.78 -5.95
C HIS A 101 -15.56 -1.95 -5.44
N LEU A 102 -15.52 -1.67 -4.12
CA LEU A 102 -14.45 -0.87 -3.52
C LEU A 102 -13.23 -1.74 -3.22
N ASN A 103 -12.06 -1.25 -3.64
CA ASN A 103 -10.76 -1.91 -3.52
C ASN A 103 -9.71 -0.89 -3.08
N ALA A 104 -8.57 -1.38 -2.59
CA ALA A 104 -7.34 -0.60 -2.54
C ALA A 104 -6.64 -0.67 -3.90
N TYR A 105 -6.00 0.42 -4.27
CA TYR A 105 -5.09 0.49 -5.42
C TYR A 105 -3.66 0.68 -4.93
N VAL A 106 -2.75 -0.14 -5.45
CA VAL A 106 -1.30 0.00 -5.23
C VAL A 106 -0.64 0.06 -6.60
N GLY A 107 0.13 1.11 -6.85
CA GLY A 107 0.83 1.32 -8.11
C GLY A 107 2.33 1.50 -7.93
N PHE A 108 3.11 0.81 -8.74
CA PHE A 108 4.54 1.01 -8.92
C PHE A 108 4.81 1.29 -10.39
N GLY A 109 5.65 2.29 -10.69
CA GLY A 109 5.97 2.64 -12.05
C GLY A 109 7.42 3.05 -12.26
N LEU A 110 7.93 2.78 -13.45
CA LEU A 110 9.15 3.38 -13.98
C LEU A 110 8.75 4.35 -15.08
N ARG A 111 9.29 5.55 -15.04
CA ARG A 111 8.98 6.61 -15.98
C ARG A 111 10.27 7.21 -16.53
N LEU A 112 10.31 7.36 -17.86
CA LEU A 112 11.37 8.02 -18.60
C LEU A 112 10.80 9.28 -19.23
N ASP A 113 11.27 10.45 -18.81
CA ASP A 113 10.82 11.76 -19.26
C ASP A 113 11.87 12.40 -20.18
N TYR A 114 11.40 12.90 -21.34
CA TYR A 114 12.21 13.64 -22.29
C TYR A 114 11.56 15.01 -22.57
N PRO A 115 12.14 16.14 -22.11
CA PRO A 115 11.61 17.46 -22.38
C PRO A 115 11.79 17.82 -23.86
N LEU A 116 10.68 18.07 -24.56
CA LEU A 116 10.68 18.58 -25.93
C LEU A 116 10.82 20.11 -25.96
N THR A 117 10.14 20.78 -25.05
CA THR A 117 10.17 22.24 -24.88
C THR A 117 10.26 22.56 -23.38
N GLU A 118 10.28 23.84 -23.02
CA GLU A 118 10.22 24.29 -21.63
C GLU A 118 8.92 23.90 -20.89
N ARG A 119 7.87 23.54 -21.63
CA ARG A 119 6.56 23.18 -21.07
C ARG A 119 6.05 21.80 -21.45
N LEU A 120 6.61 21.19 -22.49
CA LEU A 120 6.13 19.90 -22.97
C LEU A 120 7.18 18.81 -22.76
N VAL A 121 6.79 17.79 -22.01
CA VAL A 121 7.62 16.62 -21.71
C VAL A 121 6.92 15.37 -22.24
N LEU A 122 7.60 14.59 -23.08
CA LEU A 122 7.15 13.25 -23.45
C LEU A 122 7.61 12.23 -22.40
N SER A 123 6.81 11.21 -22.17
CA SER A 123 7.15 10.15 -21.22
C SER A 123 6.81 8.76 -21.74
N GLY A 124 7.72 7.82 -21.50
CA GLY A 124 7.46 6.39 -21.56
C GLY A 124 7.29 5.85 -20.14
N ASN A 125 6.24 5.04 -19.92
CA ASN A 125 5.91 4.54 -18.59
C ASN A 125 5.77 3.01 -18.64
N PHE A 126 6.38 2.33 -17.66
CA PHE A 126 6.07 0.95 -17.31
C PHE A 126 5.45 0.95 -15.92
N SER A 127 4.29 0.33 -15.76
CA SER A 127 3.59 0.33 -14.47
C SER A 127 3.12 -1.07 -14.10
N LEU A 128 3.22 -1.38 -12.81
CA LEU A 128 2.61 -2.53 -12.16
C LEU A 128 1.51 -2.00 -11.25
N ASN A 129 0.27 -2.40 -11.49
CA ASN A 129 -0.90 -1.93 -10.77
C ASN A 129 -1.59 -3.12 -10.12
N HIS A 130 -1.93 -2.98 -8.85
CA HIS A 130 -2.64 -3.99 -8.07
C HIS A 130 -3.93 -3.41 -7.52
N LEU A 131 -5.04 -4.14 -7.71
CA LEU A 131 -6.32 -3.87 -7.08
C LEU A 131 -6.77 -5.07 -6.27
N SER A 132 -7.12 -4.85 -5.01
CA SER A 132 -7.77 -5.84 -4.14
C SER A 132 -8.47 -5.16 -2.98
N ASN A 133 -9.45 -5.82 -2.37
CA ASN A 133 -10.18 -5.26 -1.24
C ASN A 133 -9.59 -5.62 0.13
N GLY A 134 -8.36 -6.14 0.17
CA GLY A 134 -7.69 -6.49 1.42
C GLY A 134 -8.45 -7.55 2.24
N SER A 135 -9.11 -8.48 1.59
CA SER A 135 -9.95 -9.52 2.20
C SER A 135 -11.23 -9.02 2.88
N ALA A 136 -11.63 -7.76 2.68
CA ALA A 136 -12.90 -7.25 3.22
C ALA A 136 -14.10 -8.04 2.68
N ARG A 137 -14.01 -8.58 1.47
CA ARG A 137 -14.97 -9.49 0.84
C ARG A 137 -14.25 -10.55 0.01
N LYS A 138 -14.70 -11.80 0.10
CA LYS A 138 -14.22 -12.93 -0.70
C LYS A 138 -15.20 -13.25 -1.83
N PRO A 139 -14.71 -13.83 -2.96
CA PRO A 139 -13.30 -14.07 -3.28
C PRO A 139 -12.53 -12.78 -3.50
N ASN A 140 -11.23 -12.77 -3.22
CA ASN A 140 -10.36 -11.60 -3.39
C ASN A 140 -8.94 -12.05 -3.72
N ASN A 141 -8.74 -12.61 -4.91
CA ASN A 141 -7.40 -12.93 -5.40
C ASN A 141 -6.64 -11.66 -5.81
N GLY A 142 -7.36 -10.55 -6.00
CA GLY A 142 -6.83 -9.32 -6.54
C GLY A 142 -6.39 -9.45 -8.01
N ILE A 143 -6.16 -8.33 -8.67
CA ILE A 143 -5.62 -8.32 -10.03
C ILE A 143 -4.32 -7.53 -10.06
N ASN A 144 -3.34 -8.09 -10.79
CA ASN A 144 -2.10 -7.42 -11.11
C ASN A 144 -2.07 -7.15 -12.60
N THR A 145 -1.87 -5.89 -12.99
CA THR A 145 -1.69 -5.51 -14.39
C THR A 145 -0.31 -4.92 -14.60
N ALA A 146 0.41 -5.40 -15.61
CA ALA A 146 1.63 -4.79 -16.12
C ALA A 146 1.28 -4.00 -17.38
N THR A 147 1.62 -2.71 -17.43
CA THR A 147 1.25 -1.83 -18.54
C THR A 147 2.45 -1.05 -19.06
N LEU A 148 2.48 -0.86 -20.37
CA LEU A 148 3.36 0.09 -21.05
C LEU A 148 2.51 1.21 -21.62
N ALA A 149 2.92 2.46 -21.41
CA ALA A 149 2.19 3.62 -21.89
C ALA A 149 3.13 4.71 -22.39
N LEU A 150 2.67 5.45 -23.38
CA LEU A 150 3.26 6.72 -23.78
C LEU A 150 2.39 7.84 -23.24
N GLY A 151 3.01 8.93 -22.80
CA GLY A 151 2.31 10.07 -22.23
C GLY A 151 2.97 11.40 -22.55
N ALA A 152 2.24 12.46 -22.28
CA ALA A 152 2.74 13.81 -22.34
C ALA A 152 2.38 14.58 -21.07
N THR A 153 3.30 15.37 -20.57
CA THR A 153 3.07 16.30 -19.46
C THR A 153 3.20 17.72 -19.98
N TYR A 154 2.22 18.55 -19.63
CA TYR A 154 2.28 19.98 -19.90
C TYR A 154 2.48 20.75 -18.60
N ASP A 155 3.59 21.49 -18.51
CA ASP A 155 3.93 22.32 -17.37
C ASP A 155 3.18 23.65 -17.45
N LEU A 156 2.23 23.89 -16.53
CA LEU A 156 1.45 25.12 -16.44
C LEU A 156 2.36 26.33 -16.15
N VAL A 157 3.44 26.11 -15.42
CA VAL A 157 4.49 27.10 -15.15
C VAL A 157 5.79 26.55 -15.75
N PRO A 158 6.55 27.34 -16.55
CA PRO A 158 7.82 26.86 -17.10
C PRO A 158 8.71 26.32 -16.00
N TYR A 159 9.20 25.11 -16.21
CA TYR A 159 10.08 24.47 -15.24
C TYR A 159 11.41 25.23 -15.18
N LYS A 160 11.74 25.70 -14.00
CA LYS A 160 13.06 26.20 -13.70
C LYS A 160 13.73 25.25 -12.71
N GLU A 161 14.87 24.70 -13.06
CA GLU A 161 15.61 23.84 -12.14
C GLU A 161 16.03 24.68 -10.92
N PRO A 162 15.64 24.25 -9.70
CA PRO A 162 16.02 24.99 -8.50
C PRO A 162 17.55 24.94 -8.32
N GLU A 163 18.13 26.06 -7.95
CA GLU A 163 19.59 26.24 -7.79
C GLU A 163 20.21 25.50 -6.60
N TYR A 164 19.42 24.79 -5.79
CA TYR A 164 19.97 24.14 -4.60
C TYR A 164 20.57 22.76 -4.87
N LYS A 165 21.68 22.48 -4.22
CA LYS A 165 22.35 21.17 -4.26
C LYS A 165 21.57 20.15 -3.42
N ARG A 166 21.59 18.87 -3.84
CA ARG A 166 21.10 17.76 -3.04
C ARG A 166 21.80 17.75 -1.69
N ALA A 167 21.03 17.88 -0.59
CA ALA A 167 21.57 17.74 0.75
C ALA A 167 21.95 16.27 1.01
N ARG A 168 23.10 16.05 1.64
CA ARG A 168 23.43 14.73 2.19
C ARG A 168 22.76 14.61 3.55
N PRO A 169 21.99 13.53 3.77
CA PRO A 169 21.37 13.33 5.07
C PRO A 169 22.43 13.18 6.16
N GLU A 170 22.34 14.02 7.19
CA GLU A 170 23.16 13.88 8.38
C GLU A 170 22.66 12.71 9.24
N ALA A 171 23.58 12.05 9.93
CA ALA A 171 23.24 10.99 10.87
C ALA A 171 22.41 11.57 12.03
N SER A 172 21.32 10.90 12.38
CA SER A 172 20.48 11.30 13.51
C SER A 172 20.71 10.37 14.69
N LYS A 173 20.77 10.93 15.91
CA LYS A 173 20.78 10.16 17.16
C LYS A 173 19.38 10.04 17.78
N ALA A 174 18.36 10.50 17.07
CA ALA A 174 17.00 10.44 17.55
C ALA A 174 16.51 9.00 17.68
N ARG A 175 15.70 8.78 18.69
CA ARG A 175 14.98 7.53 18.96
C ARG A 175 13.52 7.85 19.18
N GLU A 176 12.66 6.88 18.94
CA GLU A 176 11.22 7.08 19.06
C GLU A 176 10.52 5.82 19.54
N TRP A 177 9.63 5.98 20.51
CA TRP A 177 8.63 4.98 20.85
C TRP A 177 7.33 5.27 20.11
N ILE A 178 6.71 4.24 19.59
CA ILE A 178 5.41 4.31 18.92
C ILE A 178 4.49 3.28 19.53
N ALA A 179 3.29 3.73 19.89
CA ALA A 179 2.17 2.86 20.25
C ALA A 179 1.00 3.18 19.35
N SER A 180 0.30 2.17 18.84
CA SER A 180 -0.87 2.36 17.99
C SER A 180 -1.91 1.27 18.19
N VAL A 181 -3.16 1.63 17.90
CA VAL A 181 -4.30 0.72 17.83
C VAL A 181 -4.94 0.85 16.46
N SER A 182 -5.33 -0.27 15.88
CA SER A 182 -6.00 -0.31 14.58
C SER A 182 -7.15 -1.28 14.56
N ALA A 183 -8.07 -1.03 13.62
CA ALA A 183 -9.19 -1.90 13.32
C ALA A 183 -9.43 -1.99 11.82
N GLY A 184 -10.00 -3.09 11.38
CA GLY A 184 -10.40 -3.36 10.02
C GLY A 184 -11.48 -4.43 9.97
N ARG A 185 -11.91 -4.75 8.77
CA ARG A 185 -12.89 -5.81 8.53
C ARG A 185 -12.35 -6.82 7.53
N ASN A 186 -12.69 -8.09 7.73
CA ASN A 186 -12.36 -9.16 6.80
C ASN A 186 -13.48 -10.19 6.71
N GLN A 187 -13.54 -10.86 5.58
CA GLN A 187 -14.26 -12.12 5.40
C GLN A 187 -13.23 -13.24 5.44
N ALA A 188 -13.36 -14.17 6.36
CA ALA A 188 -12.34 -15.20 6.60
C ALA A 188 -12.29 -16.24 5.45
N ALA A 189 -13.46 -16.67 4.95
CA ALA A 189 -13.56 -17.68 3.91
C ALA A 189 -14.66 -17.33 2.88
N ALA A 190 -14.47 -17.75 1.63
CA ALA A 190 -15.41 -17.43 0.55
C ALA A 190 -16.80 -18.08 0.71
N TYR A 191 -16.85 -19.27 1.32
CA TYR A 191 -18.10 -20.01 1.59
C TYR A 191 -18.85 -19.48 2.82
N ASN A 192 -18.19 -18.67 3.70
CA ASN A 192 -18.82 -18.07 4.87
C ASN A 192 -18.99 -16.56 4.63
N PRO A 193 -20.22 -16.04 4.49
CA PRO A 193 -20.48 -14.64 4.18
C PRO A 193 -20.25 -13.68 5.37
N THR A 194 -19.96 -14.21 6.55
CA THR A 194 -19.78 -13.42 7.78
C THR A 194 -18.58 -12.48 7.65
N ILE A 195 -18.81 -11.23 8.02
CA ILE A 195 -17.76 -10.21 8.12
C ILE A 195 -17.34 -10.08 9.56
N TYR A 196 -16.06 -10.24 9.80
CA TYR A 196 -15.42 -10.19 11.10
C TYR A 196 -14.72 -8.84 11.31
N TRP A 197 -14.59 -8.45 12.58
CA TRP A 197 -13.71 -7.37 12.99
C TRP A 197 -12.33 -7.93 13.31
N SER A 198 -11.31 -7.31 12.71
CA SER A 198 -9.90 -7.55 12.98
C SER A 198 -9.24 -6.26 13.43
N GLY A 199 -8.08 -6.38 14.07
CA GLY A 199 -7.34 -5.21 14.51
C GLY A 199 -6.06 -5.58 15.22
N SER A 200 -5.32 -4.57 15.66
CA SER A 200 -4.07 -4.79 16.38
C SER A 200 -3.77 -3.68 17.39
N ILE A 201 -3.02 -4.07 18.42
CA ILE A 201 -2.30 -3.16 19.31
C ILE A 201 -0.82 -3.38 19.01
N THR A 202 -0.12 -2.29 18.68
CA THR A 202 1.28 -2.35 18.26
C THR A 202 2.13 -1.44 19.13
N ALA A 203 3.27 -1.92 19.59
CA ALA A 203 4.31 -1.14 20.24
C ALA A 203 5.63 -1.32 19.50
N SER A 204 6.35 -0.23 19.19
CA SER A 204 7.63 -0.31 18.49
C SER A 204 8.62 0.74 18.97
N HIS A 205 9.89 0.43 18.82
CA HIS A 205 11.00 1.35 19.08
C HIS A 205 11.81 1.54 17.81
N LEU A 206 12.04 2.80 17.42
CA LEU A 206 12.73 3.19 16.20
C LEU A 206 14.04 3.92 16.51
N TRP A 207 15.04 3.63 15.67
CA TRP A 207 16.32 4.32 15.59
C TRP A 207 16.39 5.10 14.27
N TYR A 208 16.61 6.40 14.35
CA TYR A 208 16.75 7.25 13.18
C TYR A 208 18.17 7.15 12.63
N LYS A 209 18.30 6.65 11.41
CA LYS A 209 19.57 6.73 10.67
C LYS A 209 19.80 8.17 10.17
N THR A 210 18.72 8.82 9.76
CA THR A 210 18.69 10.22 9.32
C THR A 210 17.32 10.80 9.70
N GLU A 211 17.11 12.10 9.54
CA GLU A 211 15.79 12.71 9.81
C GLU A 211 14.65 12.19 8.91
N VAL A 212 14.98 11.51 7.81
CA VAL A 212 13.99 10.94 6.86
C VAL A 212 13.90 9.42 6.87
N LYS A 213 14.84 8.72 7.54
CA LYS A 213 14.84 7.24 7.57
C LYS A 213 15.04 6.73 8.98
N ALA A 214 14.14 5.87 9.41
CA ALA A 214 14.21 5.17 10.68
C ALA A 214 14.04 3.66 10.46
N TYR A 215 14.64 2.88 11.35
CA TYR A 215 14.49 1.43 11.44
C TYR A 215 14.06 1.09 12.86
N GLY A 216 13.35 0.01 13.04
CA GLY A 216 12.88 -0.35 14.37
C GLY A 216 12.48 -1.79 14.50
N ILE A 217 12.16 -2.15 15.71
CA ILE A 217 11.58 -3.44 16.09
C ILE A 217 10.32 -3.18 16.89
N GLY A 218 9.43 -4.15 16.92
CA GLY A 218 8.19 -4.00 17.69
C GLY A 218 7.50 -5.32 17.98
N LEU A 219 6.44 -5.17 18.76
CA LEU A 219 5.54 -6.23 19.19
C LEU A 219 4.13 -5.92 18.71
N ASP A 220 3.42 -6.96 18.29
CA ASP A 220 2.02 -6.92 17.89
C ASP A 220 1.18 -7.86 18.75
N LEU A 221 0.04 -7.36 19.21
CA LEU A 221 -1.09 -8.17 19.60
C LEU A 221 -2.16 -7.99 18.53
N ILE A 222 -2.50 -9.07 17.82
CA ILE A 222 -3.37 -9.04 16.65
C ILE A 222 -4.59 -9.89 16.94
N LYS A 223 -5.79 -9.32 16.69
CA LYS A 223 -7.02 -10.08 16.54
C LYS A 223 -7.32 -10.24 15.05
N PHE A 224 -7.32 -11.46 14.55
CA PHE A 224 -7.75 -11.76 13.19
C PHE A 224 -9.09 -12.50 13.24
N GLY A 225 -10.19 -11.74 13.05
CA GLY A 225 -11.54 -12.25 13.19
C GLY A 225 -11.86 -13.38 12.20
N GLY A 226 -12.37 -14.49 12.74
CA GLY A 226 -12.64 -15.72 11.97
C GLY A 226 -11.39 -16.51 11.62
N ALA A 227 -10.34 -16.38 12.40
CA ALA A 227 -9.06 -17.08 12.18
C ALA A 227 -9.21 -18.60 11.94
N PRO A 228 -10.02 -19.33 12.69
CA PRO A 228 -10.21 -20.76 12.45
C PRO A 228 -10.69 -21.08 11.04
N LEU A 229 -11.61 -20.28 10.48
CA LEU A 229 -12.14 -20.46 9.11
C LEU A 229 -11.14 -20.11 8.02
N ALA A 230 -10.14 -19.29 8.35
CA ALA A 230 -9.05 -18.90 7.45
C ALA A 230 -7.79 -19.76 7.61
N SER A 231 -7.78 -20.67 8.60
CA SER A 231 -6.64 -21.50 8.94
C SER A 231 -6.21 -22.41 7.78
N LYS A 232 -4.93 -22.80 7.81
CA LYS A 232 -4.34 -23.80 6.92
C LYS A 232 -4.97 -25.16 7.10
N ASN A 233 -5.36 -25.50 8.32
CA ASN A 233 -5.92 -26.80 8.72
C ASN A 233 -7.46 -26.77 8.79
N PHE A 234 -8.10 -26.00 7.92
CA PHE A 234 -9.57 -25.86 7.92
C PHE A 234 -10.32 -27.20 7.85
N GLN A 235 -9.76 -28.22 7.19
CA GLN A 235 -10.39 -29.54 7.07
C GLN A 235 -10.50 -30.28 8.42
N ASP A 236 -9.68 -29.90 9.41
CA ASP A 236 -9.66 -30.48 10.76
C ASP A 236 -10.55 -29.68 11.74
N ILE A 237 -11.27 -28.67 11.25
CA ILE A 237 -12.13 -27.83 12.07
C ILE A 237 -13.44 -28.58 12.35
N ASP A 238 -13.64 -28.89 13.62
CA ASP A 238 -14.92 -29.40 14.12
C ASP A 238 -15.98 -28.31 13.97
N GLU A 239 -16.93 -28.51 13.04
CA GLU A 239 -18.03 -27.58 12.77
C GLU A 239 -18.93 -27.32 13.99
N HIS A 240 -18.85 -28.18 15.00
CA HIS A 240 -19.63 -28.08 16.24
C HIS A 240 -18.87 -27.40 17.39
N ARG A 241 -17.61 -27.00 17.15
CA ARG A 241 -16.82 -26.32 18.17
C ARG A 241 -17.17 -24.84 18.26
N ASP A 242 -17.54 -24.40 19.46
CA ASP A 242 -17.64 -22.99 19.78
C ASP A 242 -16.26 -22.31 19.73
N TYR A 243 -16.08 -21.36 18.82
CA TYR A 243 -14.87 -20.57 18.72
C TYR A 243 -14.91 -19.40 19.69
N SER A 244 -13.85 -19.28 20.47
CA SER A 244 -13.68 -18.21 21.46
C SER A 244 -12.86 -17.06 20.90
N PHE A 245 -12.93 -15.91 21.54
CA PHE A 245 -12.12 -14.73 21.21
C PHE A 245 -10.61 -15.06 21.14
N SER A 246 -10.12 -15.98 22.00
CA SER A 246 -8.71 -16.40 22.01
C SER A 246 -8.27 -17.17 20.76
N ASP A 247 -9.20 -17.77 20.02
CA ASP A 247 -8.89 -18.47 18.77
C ASP A 247 -8.50 -17.51 17.64
N ASP A 248 -8.90 -16.25 17.75
CA ASP A 248 -8.57 -15.16 16.83
C ASP A 248 -7.27 -14.41 17.21
N LEU A 249 -6.64 -14.73 18.36
CA LEU A 249 -5.51 -13.95 18.87
C LEU A 249 -4.16 -14.49 18.38
N TYR A 250 -3.33 -13.55 17.97
CA TYR A 250 -1.95 -13.76 17.57
C TYR A 250 -1.04 -12.74 18.25
N THR A 251 0.16 -13.16 18.63
CA THR A 251 1.22 -12.24 19.06
C THR A 251 2.40 -12.39 18.11
N GLY A 252 3.00 -11.29 17.70
CA GLY A 252 4.11 -11.26 16.78
C GLY A 252 5.22 -10.30 17.17
N VAL A 253 6.41 -10.58 16.66
CA VAL A 253 7.55 -9.65 16.67
C VAL A 253 7.85 -9.23 15.24
N PHE A 254 8.27 -8.00 15.05
CA PHE A 254 8.58 -7.49 13.71
C PHE A 254 9.77 -6.54 13.68
N GLY A 255 10.46 -6.54 12.54
CA GLY A 255 11.35 -5.47 12.14
C GLY A 255 10.64 -4.50 11.21
N MET A 256 10.95 -3.22 11.28
CA MET A 256 10.33 -2.22 10.42
C MET A 256 11.31 -1.18 9.91
N MET A 257 10.95 -0.58 8.78
CA MET A 257 11.55 0.63 8.25
C MET A 257 10.47 1.70 8.04
N GLU A 258 10.83 2.95 8.32
CA GLU A 258 9.96 4.09 8.12
C GLU A 258 10.68 5.19 7.36
N SER A 259 10.01 5.78 6.37
CA SER A 259 10.51 6.91 5.58
C SER A 259 9.62 8.12 5.80
N HIS A 260 10.19 9.20 6.34
CA HIS A 260 9.48 10.43 6.68
C HIS A 260 9.47 11.41 5.52
N LEU A 261 8.28 11.81 5.09
CA LEU A 261 7.98 12.71 3.99
C LEU A 261 7.25 13.96 4.53
N GLY A 262 7.91 14.67 5.43
CA GLY A 262 7.30 15.79 6.16
C GLY A 262 6.34 15.32 7.25
N SER A 263 5.05 15.62 7.11
CA SER A 263 4.01 15.18 8.06
C SER A 263 3.51 13.75 7.80
N THR A 264 3.94 13.13 6.70
CA THR A 264 3.56 11.78 6.30
C THR A 264 4.76 10.85 6.45
N ALA A 265 4.54 9.63 6.91
CA ALA A 265 5.56 8.59 6.91
C ALA A 265 5.03 7.33 6.21
N LEU A 266 5.86 6.74 5.36
CA LEU A 266 5.63 5.43 4.77
C LEU A 266 6.35 4.40 5.62
N TYR A 267 5.69 3.29 5.96
CA TYR A 267 6.32 2.22 6.71
C TYR A 267 6.09 0.86 6.07
N LEU A 268 7.09 0.01 6.23
CA LEU A 268 7.05 -1.41 5.93
C LEU A 268 7.51 -2.16 7.18
N ALA A 269 6.75 -3.16 7.60
CA ALA A 269 7.13 -4.06 8.68
C ALA A 269 7.03 -5.52 8.21
N LEU A 270 7.99 -6.32 8.63
CA LEU A 270 8.03 -7.77 8.41
C LEU A 270 8.16 -8.45 9.77
N GLY A 271 7.27 -9.37 10.08
CA GLY A 271 7.19 -10.01 11.37
C GLY A 271 6.96 -11.51 11.30
N GLY A 272 7.17 -12.15 12.44
CA GLY A 272 6.84 -13.55 12.67
C GLY A 272 5.90 -13.68 13.86
N TYR A 273 5.00 -14.66 13.81
CA TYR A 273 4.14 -14.98 14.94
C TYR A 273 4.93 -15.78 15.99
N ILE A 274 4.86 -15.35 17.26
CA ILE A 274 5.48 -16.02 18.40
C ILE A 274 4.46 -16.74 19.27
N TYR A 275 3.19 -16.38 19.12
CA TYR A 275 2.08 -17.07 19.77
C TYR A 275 0.84 -17.03 18.87
N HIS A 276 0.15 -18.13 18.78
CA HIS A 276 -1.16 -18.29 18.14
C HIS A 276 -1.85 -19.53 18.70
N LYS A 277 -3.16 -19.49 18.85
CA LYS A 277 -3.97 -20.65 19.18
C LYS A 277 -4.46 -21.35 17.90
N THR A 278 -4.83 -20.55 16.90
CA THR A 278 -5.15 -21.04 15.57
C THR A 278 -3.93 -20.91 14.66
N GLU A 279 -3.55 -21.98 13.98
CA GLU A 279 -2.38 -21.97 13.11
C GLU A 279 -2.56 -20.98 11.93
N PRO A 280 -1.66 -20.04 11.72
CA PRO A 280 -1.72 -19.12 10.58
C PRO A 280 -1.31 -19.87 9.29
N ARG A 281 -1.76 -19.36 8.12
CA ARG A 281 -1.38 -19.92 6.82
C ARG A 281 0.12 -19.92 6.57
N GLN A 282 0.80 -18.89 7.06
CA GLN A 282 2.25 -18.75 7.03
C GLN A 282 2.74 -18.22 8.38
N PRO A 283 3.92 -18.63 8.86
CA PRO A 283 4.46 -18.20 10.15
C PRO A 283 4.88 -16.72 10.17
N VAL A 284 4.89 -16.07 9.01
CA VAL A 284 5.34 -14.67 8.84
C VAL A 284 4.22 -13.78 8.32
N TYR A 285 4.30 -12.49 8.65
CA TYR A 285 3.38 -11.47 8.16
C TYR A 285 4.11 -10.20 7.73
N ALA A 286 3.43 -9.40 6.93
CA ALA A 286 3.91 -8.10 6.48
C ALA A 286 2.85 -7.02 6.76
N ARG A 287 3.32 -5.79 6.96
CA ARG A 287 2.50 -4.58 6.95
C ARG A 287 3.13 -3.53 6.07
N LEU A 288 2.30 -2.90 5.26
CA LEU A 288 2.66 -1.73 4.47
C LEU A 288 1.63 -0.66 4.74
N GLY A 289 2.06 0.56 4.99
CA GLY A 289 1.10 1.63 5.25
C GLY A 289 1.69 3.02 5.31
N VAL A 290 0.79 3.93 5.63
CA VAL A 290 1.03 5.36 5.74
C VAL A 290 0.64 5.81 7.14
N ARG A 291 1.47 6.62 7.77
CA ARG A 291 1.19 7.34 9.00
C ARG A 291 1.12 8.83 8.69
N GLN A 292 0.02 9.46 9.03
CA GLN A 292 -0.18 10.91 8.83
C GLN A 292 -0.23 11.60 10.18
N LYS A 293 0.68 12.54 10.41
CA LYS A 293 0.66 13.38 11.62
C LYS A 293 -0.64 14.19 11.66
N ILE A 294 -1.38 14.09 12.77
CA ILE A 294 -2.63 14.81 13.02
C ILE A 294 -2.38 15.94 14.03
N ALA A 295 -1.66 15.65 15.11
CA ALA A 295 -1.28 16.62 16.14
C ALA A 295 0.18 16.42 16.54
N ALA A 296 0.67 17.09 17.57
CA ALA A 296 2.09 17.08 17.96
C ALA A 296 2.72 15.67 17.97
N ASN A 297 2.11 14.75 18.69
CA ASN A 297 2.59 13.39 18.87
C ASN A 297 1.58 12.33 18.39
N ILE A 298 0.43 12.75 17.84
CA ILE A 298 -0.66 11.88 17.40
C ILE A 298 -0.60 11.73 15.90
N PHE A 299 -0.76 10.51 15.42
CA PHE A 299 -0.89 10.20 14.00
C PHE A 299 -2.08 9.28 13.75
N GLY A 300 -2.70 9.46 12.59
CA GLY A 300 -3.56 8.45 11.98
C GLY A 300 -2.73 7.51 11.14
N HIS A 301 -3.12 6.26 11.06
CA HIS A 301 -2.51 5.35 10.11
C HIS A 301 -3.55 4.59 9.28
N PHE A 302 -3.14 4.31 8.05
CA PHE A 302 -3.81 3.44 7.10
C PHE A 302 -2.78 2.43 6.62
N GLY A 303 -3.15 1.15 6.62
CA GLY A 303 -2.24 0.10 6.21
C GLY A 303 -2.96 -1.16 5.73
N ILE A 304 -2.17 -2.05 5.17
CA ILE A 304 -2.58 -3.41 4.81
C ILE A 304 -1.74 -4.36 5.64
N LYS A 305 -2.40 -5.19 6.42
CA LYS A 305 -1.76 -6.36 7.04
C LYS A 305 -1.99 -7.57 6.15
N ALA A 306 -0.92 -8.29 5.87
CA ALA A 306 -0.92 -9.48 5.04
C ALA A 306 -0.22 -10.63 5.77
N ASN A 307 -0.74 -11.84 5.61
CA ASN A 307 -0.03 -13.07 5.94
C ASN A 307 0.83 -13.44 4.74
N PHE A 308 2.11 -13.04 4.80
CA PHE A 308 3.06 -13.02 3.70
C PHE A 308 2.51 -12.18 2.51
N PHE A 309 2.09 -12.76 1.40
CA PHE A 309 1.55 -12.04 0.24
C PHE A 309 0.01 -12.01 0.17
N THR A 310 -0.68 -12.64 1.11
CA THR A 310 -2.14 -12.66 1.13
C THR A 310 -2.65 -11.63 2.12
N ALA A 311 -3.33 -10.58 1.64
CA ALA A 311 -3.94 -9.58 2.51
C ALA A 311 -4.95 -10.22 3.45
N GLU A 312 -4.86 -9.91 4.73
CA GLU A 312 -5.79 -10.36 5.76
C GLU A 312 -6.84 -9.31 6.07
N PHE A 313 -6.43 -8.06 6.22
CA PHE A 313 -7.32 -6.91 6.35
C PHE A 313 -6.61 -5.59 6.07
N ILE A 314 -7.42 -4.62 5.66
CA ILE A 314 -7.02 -3.21 5.62
C ILE A 314 -7.28 -2.65 7.01
N GLU A 315 -6.30 -1.96 7.57
CA GLU A 315 -6.36 -1.39 8.90
C GLU A 315 -6.34 0.14 8.88
N PHE A 316 -7.21 0.71 9.70
CA PHE A 316 -7.23 2.13 10.05
C PHE A 316 -6.98 2.26 11.53
N GLY A 317 -6.19 3.22 11.94
CA GLY A 317 -5.84 3.34 13.33
C GLY A 317 -5.36 4.72 13.74
N LEU A 318 -5.14 4.83 15.03
CA LEU A 318 -4.53 5.99 15.68
C LEU A 318 -3.31 5.52 16.47
N GLY A 319 -2.34 6.39 16.58
CA GLY A 319 -1.17 6.11 17.37
C GLY A 319 -0.55 7.36 17.96
N TYR A 320 0.31 7.10 18.91
CA TYR A 320 1.09 8.10 19.61
C TYR A 320 2.57 7.81 19.40
N ARG A 321 3.39 8.86 19.17
CA ARG A 321 4.84 8.77 19.03
C ARG A 321 5.54 9.68 20.00
N TRP A 322 6.55 9.15 20.65
CA TRP A 322 7.38 9.87 21.61
C TRP A 322 8.84 9.82 21.14
N ARG A 323 9.26 10.93 20.54
CA ARG A 323 10.63 11.08 20.02
C ARG A 323 11.52 11.77 21.06
N TYR A 324 12.72 11.25 21.20
CA TYR A 324 13.75 11.79 22.09
C TYR A 324 15.13 11.70 21.44
N LYS A 325 16.07 12.51 21.93
CA LYS A 325 17.47 12.45 21.55
C LYS A 325 18.28 11.95 22.74
N GLN A 326 19.26 11.11 22.47
CA GLN A 326 20.32 10.74 23.44
C GLN A 326 21.49 11.70 23.31
#